data_81d6975ca49b148e53bc8e0ce7fa4603
#
_entry.id   81d6975ca49b148e53bc8e0ce7fa4603
#
_cell.length_a   1.000
_cell.length_b   1.000
_cell.length_c   1.000
_cell.angle_alpha   90.00
_cell.angle_beta   90.00
_cell.angle_gamma   90.00
#
_symmetry.space_group_name_H-M   'P 1'
#
loop_
_entity.id
_entity.type
_entity.pdbx_description
1 polymer ?
#
loop_
_entity_poly.entity_id
_entity_poly.type
_entity_poly.pdbx_seq_one_letter_code
_entity_poly.pdbx_strand_id
1 'polypeptide(L)'
;MMVVLQQKLRQVVSKGEIIKTSVSPSKILFVTPPYHCGIVEIAGRWLPLNFVYLAGVAREAGLDAEIYDAMTKEHGYLEIEQHFRTNKADYVATTAVTATINDAIKTLELAKRVEPTTVTVLGGVHPTFMYNEVLQSSADIDYIVIGEGEATLRQLLVVLENGGDPASVPGLAFRQEGKIVKTPRRSLMDIIDDLPAAWDLVDWGDYTYHFIPDSRLAAVSTSRGCGHDRVFCIQQKFWENSWRARDPLKVVDELDYLHATYQVNVFLITDEYPTSDRDRWEAFLDLLIARGLPVHLLMETRPSDIIRDKDIVWKYQKAGIVYISIGLEATGRAGCGPIGQSGGVDEAKEALDIIHQQGIVSEASYLLGFPDETEASTRKMLRRAQDCNPDNANFFAVAPWPYADWYGDVEPYIRERNYSRYNLVDPVIEPKGMSMLQMEVALADCYRKFYMGKITEVITMEDGFKRRYMMRATKLFMGSSFIMRKLSVGILGKLKLKTGG
;
A
#
# COMPACT_ATOMS: atom_id res chain seq x y z
N MET A 1 30.55 -43.24 49.19
CA MET A 1 31.00 -43.04 47.79
C MET A 1 30.07 -42.11 46.99
N MET A 2 28.75 -42.13 47.20
CA MET A 2 27.79 -41.22 46.50
C MET A 2 27.83 -39.74 46.93
N VAL A 3 28.15 -39.45 48.21
CA VAL A 3 28.21 -38.07 48.75
C VAL A 3 29.45 -37.29 48.23
N VAL A 4 30.53 -37.99 47.97
CA VAL A 4 31.79 -37.37 47.42
C VAL A 4 31.66 -37.06 45.93
N LEU A 5 30.86 -37.80 45.19
CA LEU A 5 30.57 -37.51 43.78
C LEU A 5 29.63 -36.28 43.61
N GLN A 6 28.69 -36.10 44.53
CA GLN A 6 27.81 -34.92 44.51
C GLN A 6 28.53 -33.63 44.89
N GLN A 7 29.53 -33.69 45.77
CA GLN A 7 30.35 -32.51 46.12
C GLN A 7 31.33 -32.12 44.98
N LYS A 8 31.87 -33.10 44.24
CA LYS A 8 32.73 -32.79 43.06
C LYS A 8 31.94 -32.25 41.89
N LEU A 9 30.69 -32.68 41.67
CA LEU A 9 29.83 -32.11 40.66
C LEU A 9 29.35 -30.67 40.97
N ARG A 10 29.22 -30.30 42.26
CA ARG A 10 28.94 -28.91 42.64
C ARG A 10 30.14 -27.96 42.50
N GLN A 11 31.37 -28.47 42.58
CA GLN A 11 32.59 -27.61 42.37
C GLN A 11 32.97 -27.41 40.91
N VAL A 12 32.46 -28.24 39.96
CA VAL A 12 32.67 -28.06 38.53
C VAL A 12 31.67 -27.06 37.94
N VAL A 13 30.51 -26.89 38.58
CA VAL A 13 29.49 -25.92 38.14
C VAL A 13 29.77 -24.48 38.63
N SER A 14 30.68 -24.27 39.57
CA SER A 14 30.97 -22.94 40.14
C SER A 14 32.17 -22.19 39.51
N LYS A 15 32.76 -22.72 38.44
CA LYS A 15 33.82 -22.05 37.63
C LYS A 15 33.53 -22.11 36.13
N GLY A 16 32.25 -22.05 35.74
CA GLY A 16 31.90 -21.63 34.42
C GLY A 16 31.77 -20.12 34.43
N GLU A 17 32.86 -19.40 34.20
CA GLU A 17 32.76 -18.08 33.58
C GLU A 17 32.02 -18.29 32.26
N ILE A 18 30.75 -17.91 32.26
CA ILE A 18 30.05 -17.64 31.03
C ILE A 18 30.82 -16.44 30.45
N ILE A 19 31.77 -16.73 29.57
CA ILE A 19 32.25 -15.74 28.64
C ILE A 19 31.01 -15.41 27.79
N LYS A 20 30.19 -14.45 28.27
CA LYS A 20 29.34 -13.67 27.40
C LYS A 20 30.30 -12.90 26.50
N THR A 21 30.76 -13.52 25.44
CA THR A 21 31.12 -12.75 24.25
C THR A 21 29.85 -11.98 23.92
N SER A 22 29.82 -10.71 24.20
CA SER A 22 28.80 -9.78 23.72
C SER A 22 28.98 -9.65 22.21
N VAL A 23 28.60 -10.68 21.48
CA VAL A 23 28.37 -10.55 20.04
C VAL A 23 27.20 -9.60 19.95
N SER A 24 27.43 -8.44 19.37
CA SER A 24 26.34 -7.51 19.05
C SER A 24 25.27 -8.28 18.25
N PRO A 25 23.98 -8.05 18.51
CA PRO A 25 22.93 -8.72 17.74
C PRO A 25 23.11 -8.40 16.25
N SER A 26 22.82 -9.39 15.39
CA SER A 26 22.78 -9.18 13.95
C SER A 26 21.79 -8.07 13.60
N LYS A 27 22.12 -7.28 12.59
CA LYS A 27 21.32 -6.12 12.17
C LYS A 27 20.53 -6.42 10.90
N ILE A 28 19.26 -6.05 10.90
CA ILE A 28 18.41 -6.02 9.70
C ILE A 28 18.01 -4.60 9.36
N LEU A 29 18.17 -4.23 8.08
CA LEU A 29 17.77 -2.96 7.51
C LEU A 29 16.60 -3.14 6.54
N PHE A 30 15.47 -2.52 6.84
CA PHE A 30 14.31 -2.44 5.96
C PHE A 30 14.41 -1.19 5.10
N VAL A 31 14.40 -1.35 3.77
CA VAL A 31 14.61 -0.23 2.81
C VAL A 31 13.46 -0.17 1.83
N THR A 32 12.81 0.99 1.69
CA THR A 32 11.87 1.20 0.58
C THR A 32 12.64 1.43 -0.74
N PRO A 33 12.19 0.84 -1.86
CA PRO A 33 12.81 1.12 -3.16
C PRO A 33 12.58 2.59 -3.55
N PRO A 34 13.52 3.24 -4.28
CA PRO A 34 13.42 4.66 -4.64
C PRO A 34 12.50 4.88 -5.84
N TYR A 35 11.24 4.55 -5.69
CA TYR A 35 10.21 4.64 -6.75
C TYR A 35 9.29 5.84 -6.50
N HIS A 36 9.05 6.64 -7.55
CA HIS A 36 8.16 7.80 -7.51
C HIS A 36 7.19 7.78 -8.69
N CYS A 37 5.89 7.77 -8.42
CA CYS A 37 4.87 7.86 -9.46
C CYS A 37 4.31 9.30 -9.63
N GLY A 38 4.62 10.19 -8.70
CA GLY A 38 4.37 11.63 -8.78
C GLY A 38 2.95 12.09 -8.48
N ILE A 39 1.95 11.19 -8.41
CA ILE A 39 0.57 11.57 -8.08
C ILE A 39 0.27 11.37 -6.59
N VAL A 40 0.77 10.29 -6.01
CA VAL A 40 0.53 9.94 -4.60
C VAL A 40 1.24 10.91 -3.67
N GLU A 41 2.43 11.36 -4.08
CA GLU A 41 3.28 12.30 -3.33
C GLU A 41 2.67 13.70 -3.21
N ILE A 42 1.70 14.06 -4.08
CA ILE A 42 0.99 15.35 -3.97
C ILE A 42 0.14 15.37 -2.71
N ALA A 43 -0.49 14.26 -2.35
CA ALA A 43 -1.36 14.15 -1.19
C ALA A 43 -0.57 14.04 0.12
N GLY A 44 0.60 13.39 0.10
CA GLY A 44 1.35 13.20 1.33
C GLY A 44 2.60 12.33 1.22
N ARG A 45 3.18 12.07 2.37
CA ARG A 45 4.28 11.13 2.59
C ARG A 45 3.73 9.96 3.41
N TRP A 46 3.78 8.77 2.84
CA TRP A 46 3.05 7.61 3.33
C TRP A 46 3.96 6.66 4.11
N LEU A 47 3.58 6.36 5.35
CA LEU A 47 4.33 5.46 6.22
C LEU A 47 4.33 4.03 5.67
N PRO A 48 5.50 3.35 5.55
CA PRO A 48 5.58 1.94 5.18
C PRO A 48 5.21 1.04 6.37
N LEU A 49 3.91 0.94 6.68
CA LEU A 49 3.37 0.23 7.85
C LEU A 49 3.89 -1.21 7.96
N ASN A 50 4.04 -1.90 6.83
CA ASN A 50 4.58 -3.25 6.79
C ASN A 50 5.99 -3.32 7.39
N PHE A 51 6.84 -2.31 7.20
CA PHE A 51 8.18 -2.30 7.82
C PHE A 51 8.13 -2.05 9.31
N VAL A 52 7.14 -1.31 9.79
CA VAL A 52 6.94 -1.11 11.23
C VAL A 52 6.65 -2.45 11.92
N TYR A 53 5.77 -3.27 11.35
CA TYR A 53 5.48 -4.60 11.89
C TYR A 53 6.65 -5.57 11.70
N LEU A 54 7.28 -5.60 10.51
CA LEU A 54 8.39 -6.49 10.24
C LEU A 54 9.64 -6.16 11.08
N ALA A 55 9.89 -4.89 11.38
CA ALA A 55 10.96 -4.48 12.29
C ALA A 55 10.66 -4.91 13.75
N GLY A 56 9.40 -4.81 14.18
CA GLY A 56 9.00 -5.35 15.48
C GLY A 56 9.23 -6.85 15.58
N VAL A 57 8.83 -7.58 14.55
CA VAL A 57 9.05 -9.04 14.42
C VAL A 57 10.55 -9.40 14.42
N ALA A 58 11.39 -8.63 13.74
CA ALA A 58 12.84 -8.86 13.74
C ALA A 58 13.45 -8.67 15.12
N ARG A 59 12.99 -7.66 15.87
CA ARG A 59 13.39 -7.46 17.26
C ARG A 59 12.97 -8.61 18.18
N GLU A 60 11.78 -9.17 17.99
CA GLU A 60 11.36 -10.39 18.70
C GLU A 60 12.22 -11.61 18.35
N ALA A 61 12.78 -11.67 17.14
CA ALA A 61 13.74 -12.68 16.73
C ALA A 61 15.16 -12.43 17.29
N GLY A 62 15.38 -11.32 18.02
CA GLY A 62 16.64 -10.98 18.66
C GLY A 62 17.60 -10.13 17.84
N LEU A 63 17.15 -9.57 16.70
CA LEU A 63 17.97 -8.73 15.85
C LEU A 63 17.81 -7.24 16.22
N ASP A 64 18.84 -6.45 15.91
CA ASP A 64 18.71 -4.99 15.80
C ASP A 64 18.02 -4.65 14.48
N ALA A 65 17.06 -3.72 14.49
CA ALA A 65 16.26 -3.38 13.30
C ALA A 65 16.33 -1.88 13.01
N GLU A 66 16.45 -1.54 11.74
CA GLU A 66 16.39 -0.17 11.23
C GLU A 66 15.42 -0.06 10.06
N ILE A 67 14.68 1.05 9.96
CA ILE A 67 13.84 1.39 8.82
C ILE A 67 14.48 2.59 8.10
N TYR A 68 14.79 2.42 6.81
CA TYR A 68 15.28 3.47 5.94
C TYR A 68 14.28 3.69 4.78
N ASP A 69 13.42 4.69 4.95
CA ASP A 69 12.44 5.04 3.94
C ASP A 69 13.04 6.00 2.89
N ALA A 70 13.75 5.41 1.93
CA ALA A 70 14.37 6.15 0.84
C ALA A 70 13.34 6.84 -0.06
N MET A 71 12.15 6.25 -0.23
CA MET A 71 11.07 6.83 -1.02
C MET A 71 10.58 8.16 -0.41
N THR A 72 10.24 8.17 0.87
CA THR A 72 9.78 9.37 1.57
C THR A 72 10.86 10.45 1.68
N LYS A 73 12.10 10.04 1.84
CA LYS A 73 13.26 10.97 1.86
C LYS A 73 13.65 11.50 0.47
N GLU A 74 12.99 11.06 -0.59
CA GLU A 74 13.34 11.37 -2.00
C GLU A 74 14.80 11.01 -2.34
N HIS A 75 15.33 9.97 -1.69
CA HIS A 75 16.67 9.48 -1.92
C HIS A 75 16.71 8.51 -3.10
N GLY A 76 17.74 8.67 -3.95
CA GLY A 76 18.02 7.75 -5.04
C GLY A 76 19.03 6.67 -4.67
N TYR A 77 19.52 5.96 -5.69
CA TYR A 77 20.47 4.86 -5.48
C TYR A 77 21.81 5.29 -4.91
N LEU A 78 22.24 6.53 -5.13
CA LEU A 78 23.50 7.06 -4.58
C LEU A 78 23.42 7.21 -3.05
N GLU A 79 22.32 7.78 -2.57
CA GLU A 79 22.07 7.96 -1.14
C GLU A 79 21.84 6.61 -0.45
N ILE A 80 21.14 5.67 -1.10
CA ILE A 80 20.96 4.30 -0.60
C ILE A 80 22.32 3.57 -0.51
N GLU A 81 23.19 3.68 -1.52
CA GLU A 81 24.51 3.09 -1.49
C GLU A 81 25.37 3.68 -0.35
N GLN A 82 25.32 5.00 -0.18
CA GLN A 82 25.99 5.68 0.91
C GLN A 82 25.50 5.18 2.27
N HIS A 83 24.18 5.00 2.40
CA HIS A 83 23.58 4.48 3.62
C HIS A 83 24.06 3.05 3.93
N PHE A 84 24.10 2.15 2.94
CA PHE A 84 24.62 0.79 3.12
C PHE A 84 26.10 0.77 3.51
N ARG A 85 26.91 1.67 2.97
CA ARG A 85 28.35 1.78 3.34
C ARG A 85 28.56 2.25 4.78
N THR A 86 27.69 3.14 5.27
CA THR A 86 27.80 3.73 6.61
C THR A 86 27.08 2.92 7.68
N ASN A 87 25.97 2.26 7.32
CA ASN A 87 25.12 1.48 8.22
C ASN A 87 25.09 0.01 7.79
N LYS A 88 26.24 -0.67 7.95
CA LYS A 88 26.36 -2.09 7.61
C LYS A 88 25.27 -2.90 8.31
N ALA A 89 24.65 -3.81 7.55
CA ALA A 89 23.63 -4.72 8.05
C ALA A 89 23.91 -6.15 7.57
N ASP A 90 23.64 -7.12 8.44
CA ASP A 90 23.75 -8.55 8.11
C ASP A 90 22.62 -8.98 7.17
N TYR A 91 21.48 -8.31 7.30
CA TYR A 91 20.27 -8.53 6.48
C TYR A 91 19.79 -7.20 5.88
N VAL A 92 19.42 -7.23 4.60
CA VAL A 92 18.71 -6.13 3.94
C VAL A 92 17.40 -6.66 3.38
N ALA A 93 16.30 -6.07 3.81
CA ALA A 93 14.97 -6.45 3.39
C ALA A 93 14.26 -5.32 2.65
N THR A 94 13.54 -5.66 1.59
CA THR A 94 12.68 -4.70 0.85
C THR A 94 11.35 -5.33 0.46
N THR A 95 10.43 -4.52 -0.05
CA THR A 95 9.11 -4.95 -0.50
C THR A 95 8.81 -4.44 -1.89
N ALA A 96 7.98 -5.17 -2.65
CA ALA A 96 7.57 -4.73 -3.96
C ALA A 96 6.11 -5.01 -4.30
N VAL A 97 5.45 -4.01 -4.86
CA VAL A 97 4.31 -4.17 -5.76
C VAL A 97 4.83 -4.21 -7.19
N THR A 98 3.96 -4.47 -8.18
CA THR A 98 4.43 -4.60 -9.59
C THR A 98 5.18 -3.36 -10.08
N ALA A 99 4.69 -2.18 -9.75
CA ALA A 99 5.34 -0.93 -10.20
C ALA A 99 6.74 -0.71 -9.59
N THR A 100 7.03 -1.27 -8.42
CA THR A 100 8.29 -1.04 -7.69
C THR A 100 9.28 -2.19 -7.79
N ILE A 101 8.94 -3.29 -8.47
CA ILE A 101 9.77 -4.52 -8.48
C ILE A 101 11.17 -4.29 -9.04
N ASN A 102 11.30 -3.53 -10.13
CA ASN A 102 12.59 -3.26 -10.75
C ASN A 102 13.52 -2.49 -9.79
N ASP A 103 12.97 -1.50 -9.08
CA ASP A 103 13.73 -0.71 -8.12
C ASP A 103 14.04 -1.50 -6.84
N ALA A 104 13.15 -2.39 -6.42
CA ALA A 104 13.40 -3.29 -5.29
C ALA A 104 14.55 -4.28 -5.58
N ILE A 105 14.55 -4.92 -6.76
CA ILE A 105 15.64 -5.80 -7.20
C ILE A 105 16.96 -5.04 -7.19
N LYS A 106 17.00 -3.87 -7.83
CA LYS A 106 18.20 -3.04 -7.93
C LYS A 106 18.70 -2.57 -6.56
N THR A 107 17.80 -2.33 -5.61
CA THR A 107 18.16 -2.01 -4.22
C THR A 107 18.89 -3.16 -3.53
N LEU A 108 18.42 -4.41 -3.71
CA LEU A 108 19.09 -5.60 -3.16
C LEU A 108 20.42 -5.90 -3.86
N GLU A 109 20.51 -5.74 -5.19
CA GLU A 109 21.77 -5.82 -5.94
C GLU A 109 22.80 -4.81 -5.42
N LEU A 110 22.35 -3.61 -5.07
CA LEU A 110 23.18 -2.58 -4.49
C LEU A 110 23.70 -2.99 -3.10
N ALA A 111 22.86 -3.60 -2.26
CA ALA A 111 23.27 -4.12 -0.96
C ALA A 111 24.36 -5.18 -1.10
N LYS A 112 24.19 -6.18 -1.99
CA LYS A 112 25.20 -7.21 -2.29
C LYS A 112 26.49 -6.65 -2.86
N ARG A 113 26.42 -5.60 -3.67
CA ARG A 113 27.61 -4.93 -4.23
C ARG A 113 28.43 -4.24 -3.14
N VAL A 114 27.76 -3.64 -2.16
CA VAL A 114 28.43 -2.96 -1.04
C VAL A 114 29.00 -3.97 -0.04
N GLU A 115 28.23 -4.98 0.30
CA GLU A 115 28.63 -6.04 1.23
C GLU A 115 28.12 -7.40 0.71
N PRO A 116 28.98 -8.20 0.03
CA PRO A 116 28.56 -9.47 -0.58
C PRO A 116 28.03 -10.52 0.39
N THR A 117 28.36 -10.39 1.68
CA THR A 117 27.92 -11.33 2.73
C THR A 117 26.54 -11.01 3.28
N THR A 118 26.00 -9.81 3.03
CA THR A 118 24.66 -9.40 3.45
C THR A 118 23.61 -10.35 2.88
N VAL A 119 22.73 -10.85 3.72
CA VAL A 119 21.57 -11.66 3.29
C VAL A 119 20.45 -10.74 2.81
N THR A 120 19.94 -10.99 1.63
CA THR A 120 18.89 -10.16 1.01
C THR A 120 17.54 -10.85 1.04
N VAL A 121 16.50 -10.10 1.46
CA VAL A 121 15.13 -10.59 1.59
C VAL A 121 14.17 -9.70 0.83
N LEU A 122 13.35 -10.28 -0.04
CA LEU A 122 12.32 -9.59 -0.80
C LEU A 122 10.93 -10.09 -0.41
N GLY A 123 10.03 -9.16 -0.10
CA GLY A 123 8.62 -9.48 0.16
C GLY A 123 7.67 -8.66 -0.71
N GLY A 124 6.38 -8.77 -0.43
CA GLY A 124 5.33 -8.02 -1.09
C GLY A 124 4.54 -8.80 -2.13
N VAL A 125 3.55 -8.12 -2.72
CA VAL A 125 2.56 -8.77 -3.59
C VAL A 125 3.18 -9.33 -4.86
N HIS A 126 4.02 -8.53 -5.56
CA HIS A 126 4.59 -8.97 -6.82
C HIS A 126 5.51 -10.21 -6.64
N PRO A 127 6.50 -10.22 -5.75
CA PRO A 127 7.34 -11.40 -5.57
C PRO A 127 6.58 -12.59 -4.98
N THR A 128 5.48 -12.38 -4.25
CA THR A 128 4.62 -13.48 -3.79
C THR A 128 4.10 -14.33 -4.95
N PHE A 129 3.67 -13.70 -6.03
CA PHE A 129 3.09 -14.40 -7.17
C PHE A 129 4.11 -14.71 -8.28
N MET A 130 5.15 -13.86 -8.44
CA MET A 130 6.15 -13.94 -9.51
C MET A 130 7.52 -14.37 -8.98
N TYR A 131 7.58 -15.08 -7.85
CA TYR A 131 8.84 -15.49 -7.20
C TYR A 131 9.84 -16.17 -8.14
N ASN A 132 9.35 -17.00 -9.07
CA ASN A 132 10.20 -17.72 -10.00
C ASN A 132 10.88 -16.78 -11.00
N GLU A 133 10.12 -15.89 -11.64
CA GLU A 133 10.64 -14.87 -12.55
C GLU A 133 11.62 -13.93 -11.82
N VAL A 134 11.24 -13.48 -10.64
CA VAL A 134 12.06 -12.57 -9.81
C VAL A 134 13.37 -13.21 -9.40
N LEU A 135 13.37 -14.45 -8.94
CA LEU A 135 14.61 -15.17 -8.63
C LEU A 135 15.46 -15.47 -9.87
N GLN A 136 14.86 -15.69 -11.04
CA GLN A 136 15.61 -15.86 -12.29
C GLN A 136 16.26 -14.56 -12.76
N SER A 137 15.68 -13.41 -12.45
CA SER A 137 16.16 -12.10 -12.94
C SER A 137 17.40 -11.60 -12.22
N SER A 138 17.63 -11.98 -10.94
CA SER A 138 18.80 -11.53 -10.17
C SER A 138 19.29 -12.62 -9.22
N ALA A 139 20.60 -12.86 -9.21
CA ALA A 139 21.26 -13.76 -8.27
C ALA A 139 21.42 -13.17 -6.87
N ASP A 140 21.26 -11.85 -6.75
CA ASP A 140 21.48 -11.08 -5.53
C ASP A 140 20.28 -11.07 -4.59
N ILE A 141 19.23 -11.84 -4.89
CA ILE A 141 18.08 -12.07 -4.02
C ILE A 141 18.24 -13.45 -3.39
N ASP A 142 18.49 -13.50 -2.07
CA ASP A 142 18.66 -14.77 -1.37
C ASP A 142 17.31 -15.43 -1.06
N TYR A 143 16.37 -14.66 -0.51
CA TYR A 143 15.07 -15.18 -0.09
C TYR A 143 13.92 -14.30 -0.54
N ILE A 144 12.82 -14.92 -0.95
CA ILE A 144 11.52 -14.28 -1.15
C ILE A 144 10.54 -14.78 -0.08
N VAL A 145 9.93 -13.85 0.65
CA VAL A 145 8.84 -14.11 1.60
C VAL A 145 7.52 -14.05 0.86
N ILE A 146 6.73 -15.13 0.91
CA ILE A 146 5.47 -15.32 0.18
C ILE A 146 4.28 -15.10 1.10
N GLY A 147 3.36 -14.23 0.71
CA GLY A 147 2.14 -13.90 1.46
C GLY A 147 2.40 -12.96 2.65
N GLU A 148 1.70 -13.17 3.78
CA GLU A 148 1.96 -12.42 5.01
C GLU A 148 3.38 -12.68 5.51
N GLY A 149 4.11 -11.60 5.76
CA GLY A 149 5.55 -11.67 5.99
C GLY A 149 5.95 -11.94 7.45
N GLU A 150 5.15 -11.55 8.40
CA GLU A 150 5.54 -11.43 9.81
C GLU A 150 6.03 -12.77 10.39
N ALA A 151 5.19 -13.78 10.36
CA ALA A 151 5.55 -15.09 10.92
C ALA A 151 6.64 -15.81 10.11
N THR A 152 6.66 -15.61 8.78
CA THR A 152 7.67 -16.21 7.90
C THR A 152 9.03 -15.56 8.10
N LEU A 153 9.11 -14.23 8.13
CA LEU A 153 10.36 -13.51 8.37
C LEU A 153 10.93 -13.84 9.73
N ARG A 154 10.11 -13.82 10.79
CA ARG A 154 10.54 -14.20 12.14
C ARG A 154 11.20 -15.58 12.16
N GLN A 155 10.55 -16.57 11.56
CA GLN A 155 11.08 -17.94 11.56
C GLN A 155 12.33 -18.03 10.69
N LEU A 156 12.39 -17.35 9.54
CA LEU A 156 13.56 -17.30 8.69
C LEU A 156 14.77 -16.74 9.45
N LEU A 157 14.63 -15.59 10.11
CA LEU A 157 15.70 -14.96 10.87
C LEU A 157 16.21 -15.89 11.98
N VAL A 158 15.29 -16.49 12.77
CA VAL A 158 15.67 -17.45 13.82
C VAL A 158 16.42 -18.66 13.24
N VAL A 159 15.97 -19.19 12.11
CA VAL A 159 16.64 -20.35 11.46
C VAL A 159 18.03 -19.95 10.98
N LEU A 160 18.19 -18.80 10.31
CA LEU A 160 19.49 -18.35 9.80
C LEU A 160 20.48 -18.04 10.92
N GLU A 161 20.05 -17.34 11.97
CA GLU A 161 20.91 -17.03 13.13
C GLU A 161 21.40 -18.28 13.86
N ASN A 162 20.65 -19.38 13.80
CA ASN A 162 21.06 -20.66 14.40
C ASN A 162 21.71 -21.63 13.39
N GLY A 163 22.03 -21.20 12.17
CA GLY A 163 22.63 -22.06 11.13
C GLY A 163 21.73 -23.22 10.69
N GLY A 164 20.39 -23.06 10.82
CA GLY A 164 19.41 -24.07 10.43
C GLY A 164 19.12 -24.07 8.92
N ASP A 165 18.28 -25.00 8.48
CA ASP A 165 17.90 -25.14 7.07
C ASP A 165 16.67 -24.26 6.73
N PRO A 166 16.78 -23.25 5.84
CA PRO A 166 15.67 -22.42 5.39
C PRO A 166 14.52 -23.21 4.75
N ALA A 167 14.78 -24.40 4.20
CA ALA A 167 13.75 -25.27 3.63
C ALA A 167 12.70 -25.72 4.67
N SER A 168 13.03 -25.63 5.95
CA SER A 168 12.10 -25.89 7.06
C SER A 168 11.09 -24.77 7.33
N VAL A 169 11.28 -23.59 6.72
CA VAL A 169 10.43 -22.40 6.94
C VAL A 169 9.30 -22.34 5.90
N PRO A 170 8.03 -22.46 6.25
CA PRO A 170 6.93 -22.27 5.31
C PRO A 170 6.84 -20.82 4.80
N GLY A 171 6.43 -20.67 3.54
CA GLY A 171 6.20 -19.35 2.94
C GLY A 171 7.47 -18.71 2.35
N LEU A 172 8.46 -19.50 1.95
CA LEU A 172 9.68 -19.01 1.29
C LEU A 172 9.81 -19.49 -0.16
N ALA A 173 10.51 -18.69 -0.96
CA ALA A 173 11.15 -19.15 -2.19
C ALA A 173 12.61 -18.66 -2.21
N PHE A 174 13.54 -19.53 -2.64
CA PHE A 174 14.97 -19.26 -2.64
C PHE A 174 15.72 -20.22 -3.58
N ARG A 175 17.03 -20.03 -3.76
CA ARG A 175 17.87 -20.95 -4.52
C ARG A 175 18.57 -21.94 -3.59
N GLN A 176 18.47 -23.21 -3.93
CA GLN A 176 19.22 -24.31 -3.30
C GLN A 176 19.83 -25.18 -4.38
N GLU A 177 21.13 -25.39 -4.36
CA GLU A 177 21.87 -26.19 -5.34
C GLU A 177 21.59 -25.80 -6.81
N GLY A 178 21.46 -24.49 -7.07
CA GLY A 178 21.18 -23.93 -8.40
C GLY A 178 19.72 -24.05 -8.87
N LYS A 179 18.83 -24.61 -8.06
CA LYS A 179 17.41 -24.73 -8.35
C LYS A 179 16.59 -23.77 -7.49
N ILE A 180 15.49 -23.27 -8.05
CA ILE A 180 14.52 -22.49 -7.27
C ILE A 180 13.64 -23.47 -6.49
N VAL A 181 13.66 -23.32 -5.17
CA VAL A 181 12.85 -24.08 -4.21
C VAL A 181 11.76 -23.16 -3.68
N LYS A 182 10.54 -23.66 -3.59
CA LYS A 182 9.43 -23.01 -2.91
C LYS A 182 8.94 -23.94 -1.80
N THR A 183 8.96 -23.45 -0.57
CA THR A 183 8.42 -24.19 0.56
C THR A 183 6.89 -24.15 0.58
N PRO A 184 6.21 -25.02 1.34
CA PRO A 184 4.76 -24.95 1.49
C PRO A 184 4.31 -23.55 1.92
N ARG A 185 3.17 -23.09 1.39
CA ARG A 185 2.60 -21.79 1.78
C ARG A 185 2.29 -21.81 3.27
N ARG A 186 2.57 -20.71 3.96
CA ARG A 186 2.13 -20.50 5.34
C ARG A 186 0.65 -20.11 5.33
N SER A 187 -0.13 -20.67 6.26
CA SER A 187 -1.49 -20.19 6.52
C SER A 187 -1.48 -18.74 7.00
N LEU A 188 -2.51 -18.01 6.64
CA LEU A 188 -2.72 -16.65 7.15
C LEU A 188 -2.83 -16.66 8.69
N MET A 189 -2.41 -15.59 9.33
CA MET A 189 -2.53 -15.47 10.78
C MET A 189 -4.00 -15.30 11.19
N ASP A 190 -4.49 -16.09 12.11
CA ASP A 190 -5.86 -15.97 12.61
C ASP A 190 -6.04 -14.71 13.48
N ILE A 191 -5.04 -14.37 14.29
CA ILE A 191 -5.03 -13.21 15.20
C ILE A 191 -4.03 -12.19 14.68
N ILE A 192 -4.53 -10.99 14.39
CA ILE A 192 -3.73 -9.86 13.86
C ILE A 192 -3.66 -8.68 14.86
N ASP A 193 -4.16 -8.88 16.09
CA ASP A 193 -4.19 -7.85 17.13
C ASP A 193 -2.84 -7.56 17.76
N ASP A 194 -2.04 -8.60 17.95
CA ASP A 194 -0.83 -8.55 18.78
C ASP A 194 0.44 -8.51 17.92
N LEU A 195 0.36 -7.89 16.75
CA LEU A 195 1.52 -7.70 15.91
C LEU A 195 2.50 -6.71 16.57
N PRO A 196 3.77 -7.10 16.75
CA PRO A 196 4.76 -6.21 17.31
C PRO A 196 5.02 -5.07 16.34
N ALA A 197 4.87 -3.84 16.81
CA ALA A 197 5.07 -2.64 16.00
C ALA A 197 6.25 -1.80 16.52
N ALA A 198 7.25 -1.58 15.69
CA ALA A 198 8.44 -0.80 16.02
C ALA A 198 8.22 0.70 15.72
N TRP A 199 7.21 1.32 16.34
CA TRP A 199 6.85 2.73 16.16
C TRP A 199 7.96 3.71 16.53
N ASP A 200 8.87 3.29 17.41
CA ASP A 200 10.05 4.07 17.83
C ASP A 200 11.13 4.17 16.76
N LEU A 201 11.09 3.35 15.70
CA LEU A 201 11.98 3.43 14.54
C LEU A 201 11.50 4.39 13.46
N VAL A 202 10.30 4.95 13.60
CA VAL A 202 9.72 5.84 12.62
C VAL A 202 10.27 7.26 12.80
N ASP A 203 10.79 7.81 11.71
CA ASP A 203 11.15 9.25 11.66
C ASP A 203 9.91 10.09 11.40
N TRP A 204 9.17 10.38 12.47
CA TRP A 204 7.84 11.01 12.41
C TRP A 204 7.82 12.38 11.72
N GLY A 205 8.97 13.04 11.58
CA GLY A 205 9.09 14.29 10.84
C GLY A 205 8.86 14.15 9.33
N ASP A 206 9.06 12.96 8.81
CA ASP A 206 8.99 12.70 7.37
C ASP A 206 7.54 12.48 6.87
N TYR A 207 6.60 12.13 7.75
CA TYR A 207 5.27 11.70 7.34
C TYR A 207 4.22 12.78 7.57
N THR A 208 3.67 13.29 6.47
CA THR A 208 2.69 14.38 6.46
C THR A 208 1.60 14.14 5.45
N TYR A 209 0.39 14.63 5.74
CA TYR A 209 -0.72 14.69 4.79
C TYR A 209 -0.90 16.13 4.33
N HIS A 210 -0.50 16.43 3.12
CA HIS A 210 -0.32 17.80 2.63
C HIS A 210 -1.62 18.62 2.57
N PHE A 211 -2.78 17.96 2.51
CA PHE A 211 -4.08 18.65 2.45
C PHE A 211 -4.54 19.16 3.83
N ILE A 212 -3.97 18.65 4.91
CA ILE A 212 -4.22 19.12 6.28
C ILE A 212 -2.93 19.78 6.80
N PRO A 213 -2.96 21.08 7.13
CA PRO A 213 -1.80 21.77 7.69
C PRO A 213 -1.34 21.15 9.01
N ASP A 214 -0.04 21.23 9.28
CA ASP A 214 0.59 20.78 10.52
C ASP A 214 0.25 19.31 10.87
N SER A 215 0.03 18.50 9.83
CA SER A 215 -0.30 17.09 9.98
C SER A 215 0.93 16.23 10.23
N ARG A 216 0.76 15.23 11.10
CA ARG A 216 1.63 14.08 11.23
C ARG A 216 0.83 12.84 10.92
N LEU A 217 1.23 12.15 9.85
CA LEU A 217 0.48 11.03 9.29
C LEU A 217 1.00 9.70 9.79
N ALA A 218 0.12 8.83 10.25
CA ALA A 218 0.38 7.39 10.39
C ALA A 218 -0.52 6.59 9.46
N ALA A 219 -0.04 5.40 9.08
CA ALA A 219 -0.85 4.34 8.48
C ALA A 219 -1.20 3.32 9.58
N VAL A 220 -2.43 2.86 9.61
CA VAL A 220 -2.89 1.84 10.57
C VAL A 220 -3.80 0.83 9.86
N SER A 221 -3.74 -0.43 10.30
CA SER A 221 -4.62 -1.48 9.81
C SER A 221 -5.64 -1.85 10.90
N THR A 222 -6.92 -1.85 10.56
CA THR A 222 -7.99 -2.29 11.45
C THR A 222 -8.50 -3.69 11.07
N SER A 223 -8.27 -4.08 9.81
CA SER A 223 -8.59 -5.40 9.27
C SER A 223 -7.65 -5.73 8.12
N ARG A 224 -7.63 -6.98 7.70
CA ARG A 224 -6.87 -7.46 6.54
C ARG A 224 -7.76 -8.31 5.65
N GLY A 225 -7.66 -8.07 4.36
CA GLY A 225 -8.31 -8.85 3.32
C GLY A 225 -9.67 -8.32 2.89
N CYS A 226 -10.21 -9.04 1.90
CA CYS A 226 -11.47 -8.72 1.27
C CYS A 226 -12.07 -10.02 0.72
N GLY A 227 -13.24 -10.40 1.21
CA GLY A 227 -13.94 -11.64 0.83
C GLY A 227 -14.69 -11.55 -0.51
N HIS A 228 -14.40 -10.55 -1.35
CA HIS A 228 -15.10 -10.37 -2.63
C HIS A 228 -14.23 -10.79 -3.81
N ASP A 229 -14.81 -11.59 -4.68
CA ASP A 229 -14.17 -12.05 -5.91
C ASP A 229 -14.33 -11.04 -7.04
N ARG A 230 -13.20 -10.54 -7.58
CA ARG A 230 -13.12 -9.61 -8.73
C ARG A 230 -11.95 -10.00 -9.62
N VAL A 231 -12.22 -10.33 -10.87
CA VAL A 231 -11.22 -10.89 -11.82
C VAL A 231 -9.98 -10.03 -12.06
N PHE A 232 -10.05 -8.72 -11.90
CA PHE A 232 -8.92 -7.80 -12.04
C PHE A 232 -8.21 -7.50 -10.71
N CYS A 233 -8.86 -7.81 -9.56
CA CYS A 233 -8.34 -7.52 -8.25
C CYS A 233 -7.54 -8.71 -7.73
N ILE A 234 -6.36 -8.46 -7.20
CA ILE A 234 -5.49 -9.50 -6.68
C ILE A 234 -5.64 -9.71 -5.17
N GLN A 235 -6.38 -8.85 -4.50
CA GLN A 235 -6.54 -8.91 -3.05
C GLN A 235 -7.14 -10.23 -2.60
N GLN A 236 -8.15 -10.72 -3.31
CA GLN A 236 -8.75 -12.03 -3.02
C GLN A 236 -7.73 -13.19 -3.07
N LYS A 237 -6.79 -13.15 -4.03
CA LYS A 237 -5.74 -14.17 -4.14
C LYS A 237 -4.69 -14.04 -3.04
N PHE A 238 -4.30 -12.80 -2.74
CA PHE A 238 -3.29 -12.55 -1.72
C PHE A 238 -3.80 -12.95 -0.34
N TRP A 239 -5.04 -12.58 -0.02
CA TRP A 239 -5.71 -12.83 1.26
C TRP A 239 -6.55 -14.11 1.29
N GLU A 240 -6.46 -14.98 0.26
CA GLU A 240 -7.15 -16.28 0.18
C GLU A 240 -8.67 -16.17 0.41
N ASN A 241 -9.31 -15.15 -0.17
CA ASN A 241 -10.73 -14.83 0.01
C ASN A 241 -11.15 -14.67 1.48
N SER A 242 -10.23 -14.34 2.36
CA SER A 242 -10.51 -14.14 3.78
C SER A 242 -10.60 -12.65 4.13
N TRP A 243 -11.32 -12.36 5.19
CA TRP A 243 -11.32 -11.08 5.88
C TRP A 243 -11.15 -11.36 7.38
N ARG A 244 -10.21 -10.64 8.00
CA ARG A 244 -9.87 -10.80 9.42
C ARG A 244 -9.73 -9.42 10.03
N ALA A 245 -10.33 -9.21 11.18
CA ALA A 245 -10.37 -7.93 11.85
C ALA A 245 -9.65 -7.94 13.17
N ARG A 246 -9.15 -6.79 13.54
CA ARG A 246 -8.64 -6.50 14.88
C ARG A 246 -9.77 -6.12 15.81
N ASP A 247 -9.56 -6.32 17.09
CA ASP A 247 -10.46 -5.82 18.13
C ASP A 247 -10.56 -4.28 18.06
N PRO A 248 -11.76 -3.70 17.98
CA PRO A 248 -11.94 -2.25 17.88
C PRO A 248 -11.28 -1.48 19.03
N LEU A 249 -11.30 -2.00 20.25
CA LEU A 249 -10.68 -1.36 21.40
C LEU A 249 -9.15 -1.29 21.26
N LYS A 250 -8.51 -2.39 20.82
CA LYS A 250 -7.06 -2.43 20.58
C LYS A 250 -6.64 -1.44 19.49
N VAL A 251 -7.45 -1.29 18.44
CA VAL A 251 -7.19 -0.29 17.40
C VAL A 251 -7.29 1.12 17.96
N VAL A 252 -8.34 1.43 18.71
CA VAL A 252 -8.50 2.77 19.32
C VAL A 252 -7.38 3.06 20.32
N ASP A 253 -6.95 2.08 21.10
CA ASP A 253 -5.82 2.22 22.03
C ASP A 253 -4.50 2.48 21.28
N GLU A 254 -4.28 1.89 20.11
CA GLU A 254 -3.13 2.18 19.26
C GLU A 254 -3.18 3.60 18.69
N LEU A 255 -4.34 4.07 18.21
CA LEU A 255 -4.51 5.46 17.75
C LEU A 255 -4.22 6.46 18.87
N ASP A 256 -4.74 6.21 20.07
CA ASP A 256 -4.50 7.03 21.26
C ASP A 256 -3.01 7.06 21.63
N TYR A 257 -2.36 5.90 21.67
CA TYR A 257 -0.92 5.78 21.91
C TYR A 257 -0.10 6.59 20.89
N LEU A 258 -0.40 6.44 19.60
CA LEU A 258 0.32 7.15 18.54
C LEU A 258 0.08 8.67 18.61
N HIS A 259 -1.14 9.08 18.93
CA HIS A 259 -1.46 10.49 19.15
C HIS A 259 -0.72 11.05 20.36
N ALA A 260 -0.82 10.39 21.51
CA ALA A 260 -0.23 10.86 22.77
C ALA A 260 1.31 10.86 22.73
N THR A 261 1.92 9.84 22.15
CA THR A 261 3.38 9.65 22.19
C THR A 261 4.08 10.40 21.06
N TYR A 262 3.53 10.33 19.86
CA TYR A 262 4.17 10.86 18.65
C TYR A 262 3.43 12.05 18.02
N GLN A 263 2.33 12.49 18.62
CA GLN A 263 1.51 13.62 18.13
C GLN A 263 0.95 13.38 16.73
N VAL A 264 0.68 12.13 16.40
CA VAL A 264 -0.02 11.78 15.16
C VAL A 264 -1.43 12.34 15.21
N ASN A 265 -1.83 13.07 14.19
CA ASN A 265 -3.16 13.69 14.11
C ASN A 265 -3.91 13.36 12.80
N VAL A 266 -3.28 12.65 11.88
CA VAL A 266 -3.92 12.11 10.68
C VAL A 266 -3.60 10.62 10.58
N PHE A 267 -4.61 9.78 10.40
CA PHE A 267 -4.46 8.35 10.24
C PHE A 267 -5.06 7.89 8.92
N LEU A 268 -4.28 7.18 8.13
CA LEU A 268 -4.76 6.43 6.99
C LEU A 268 -5.11 5.01 7.44
N ILE A 269 -6.38 4.62 7.35
CA ILE A 269 -6.82 3.24 7.48
C ILE A 269 -6.47 2.52 6.18
N THR A 270 -5.55 1.56 6.26
CA THR A 270 -4.96 0.87 5.07
C THR A 270 -5.73 -0.38 4.65
N ASP A 271 -6.86 -0.62 5.27
CA ASP A 271 -7.68 -1.80 5.03
C ASP A 271 -8.27 -1.80 3.63
N GLU A 272 -8.30 -2.95 2.98
CA GLU A 272 -9.01 -3.15 1.71
C GLU A 272 -10.54 -3.08 1.88
N TYR A 273 -11.03 -3.37 3.10
CA TYR A 273 -12.46 -3.40 3.37
C TYR A 273 -12.77 -3.23 4.87
N PRO A 274 -12.59 -2.04 5.46
CA PRO A 274 -12.77 -1.81 6.90
C PRO A 274 -14.22 -1.99 7.39
N THR A 275 -15.21 -1.71 6.53
CA THR A 275 -16.66 -1.71 6.83
C THR A 275 -17.34 -3.05 6.58
N SER A 276 -16.58 -4.13 6.36
CA SER A 276 -17.11 -5.46 6.03
C SER A 276 -18.11 -5.98 7.08
N ASP A 277 -17.79 -5.79 8.34
CA ASP A 277 -18.65 -6.09 9.49
C ASP A 277 -19.18 -4.78 10.08
N ARG A 278 -20.49 -4.55 9.91
CA ARG A 278 -21.15 -3.32 10.35
C ARG A 278 -21.09 -3.15 11.86
N ASP A 279 -21.39 -4.19 12.62
CA ASP A 279 -21.50 -4.09 14.09
C ASP A 279 -20.12 -3.78 14.70
N ARG A 280 -19.07 -4.44 14.20
CA ARG A 280 -17.70 -4.14 14.58
C ARG A 280 -17.31 -2.71 14.19
N TRP A 281 -17.68 -2.26 13.00
CA TRP A 281 -17.36 -0.94 12.53
C TRP A 281 -18.06 0.15 13.36
N GLU A 282 -19.34 -0.05 13.68
CA GLU A 282 -20.08 0.85 14.58
C GLU A 282 -19.46 0.90 15.97
N ALA A 283 -19.06 -0.26 16.54
CA ALA A 283 -18.35 -0.31 17.81
C ALA A 283 -17.02 0.47 17.79
N PHE A 284 -16.25 0.38 16.70
CA PHE A 284 -15.02 1.17 16.50
C PHE A 284 -15.31 2.68 16.51
N LEU A 285 -16.36 3.12 15.81
CA LEU A 285 -16.76 4.52 15.77
C LEU A 285 -17.21 5.00 17.16
N ASP A 286 -18.00 4.22 17.87
CA ASP A 286 -18.49 4.56 19.20
C ASP A 286 -17.34 4.69 20.22
N LEU A 287 -16.34 3.80 20.14
CA LEU A 287 -15.13 3.89 20.97
C LEU A 287 -14.30 5.13 20.66
N LEU A 288 -14.13 5.49 19.39
CA LEU A 288 -13.43 6.73 19.00
C LEU A 288 -14.16 7.98 19.49
N ILE A 289 -15.48 8.01 19.34
CA ILE A 289 -16.31 9.11 19.82
C ILE A 289 -16.20 9.25 21.34
N ALA A 290 -16.26 8.13 22.06
CA ALA A 290 -16.13 8.11 23.52
C ALA A 290 -14.72 8.55 23.98
N ARG A 291 -13.67 8.17 23.25
CA ARG A 291 -12.28 8.56 23.54
C ARG A 291 -12.06 10.06 23.27
N GLY A 292 -12.76 10.64 22.29
CA GLY A 292 -12.69 12.07 21.97
C GLY A 292 -11.34 12.52 21.42
N LEU A 293 -10.64 11.65 20.67
CA LEU A 293 -9.34 11.98 20.08
C LEU A 293 -9.46 13.08 19.02
N PRO A 294 -8.63 14.14 19.09
CA PRO A 294 -8.65 15.22 18.10
C PRO A 294 -7.85 14.86 16.84
N VAL A 295 -8.30 13.82 16.13
CA VAL A 295 -7.61 13.24 14.98
C VAL A 295 -8.48 13.24 13.73
N HIS A 296 -7.84 13.10 12.58
CA HIS A 296 -8.49 12.95 11.28
C HIS A 296 -8.22 11.57 10.72
N LEU A 297 -9.28 10.90 10.25
CA LEU A 297 -9.21 9.58 9.65
C LEU A 297 -9.49 9.64 8.16
N LEU A 298 -8.66 8.96 7.38
CA LEU A 298 -8.80 8.77 5.95
C LEU A 298 -9.07 7.28 5.71
N MET A 299 -10.06 6.94 4.89
CA MET A 299 -10.43 5.55 4.63
C MET A 299 -10.96 5.35 3.24
N GLU A 300 -11.04 4.09 2.83
CA GLU A 300 -11.82 3.68 1.68
C GLU A 300 -12.94 2.70 2.06
N THR A 301 -14.01 2.69 1.29
CA THR A 301 -15.13 1.76 1.46
C THR A 301 -15.94 1.64 0.16
N ARG A 302 -17.09 0.99 0.24
CA ARG A 302 -17.98 0.75 -0.90
C ARG A 302 -19.23 1.63 -0.84
N PRO A 303 -19.80 2.00 -2.01
CA PRO A 303 -21.07 2.70 -2.05
C PRO A 303 -22.19 1.97 -1.29
N SER A 304 -22.31 0.65 -1.47
CA SER A 304 -23.28 -0.19 -0.78
C SER A 304 -23.22 -0.09 0.74
N ASP A 305 -22.02 0.05 1.28
CA ASP A 305 -21.84 0.12 2.73
C ASP A 305 -22.24 1.48 3.29
N ILE A 306 -21.92 2.55 2.57
CA ILE A 306 -22.40 3.90 2.93
C ILE A 306 -23.93 3.97 2.96
N ILE A 307 -24.59 3.32 1.97
CA ILE A 307 -26.06 3.25 1.92
C ILE A 307 -26.62 2.37 3.05
N ARG A 308 -26.00 1.20 3.29
CA ARG A 308 -26.33 0.33 4.42
C ARG A 308 -26.26 1.08 5.74
N ASP A 309 -25.23 1.88 5.90
CA ASP A 309 -24.86 2.54 7.16
C ASP A 309 -25.42 3.96 7.28
N LYS A 310 -26.36 4.36 6.39
CA LYS A 310 -26.91 5.73 6.32
C LYS A 310 -27.42 6.28 7.63
N ASP A 311 -27.90 5.41 8.52
CA ASP A 311 -28.39 5.76 9.83
C ASP A 311 -27.28 6.05 10.87
N ILE A 312 -26.04 5.60 10.59
CA ILE A 312 -24.86 5.80 11.44
C ILE A 312 -23.74 6.63 10.80
N VAL A 313 -23.88 7.08 9.54
CA VAL A 313 -22.80 7.86 8.87
C VAL A 313 -22.47 9.16 9.61
N TRP A 314 -23.40 9.74 10.38
CA TRP A 314 -23.10 10.85 11.27
C TRP A 314 -22.03 10.51 12.32
N LYS A 315 -21.91 9.23 12.75
CA LYS A 315 -20.84 8.75 13.64
C LYS A 315 -19.48 8.78 12.94
N TYR A 316 -19.43 8.56 11.63
CA TYR A 316 -18.20 8.64 10.85
C TYR A 316 -17.55 10.02 11.03
N GLN A 317 -18.31 11.07 10.74
CA GLN A 317 -17.86 12.45 10.90
C GLN A 317 -17.49 12.77 12.36
N LYS A 318 -18.31 12.33 13.32
CA LYS A 318 -18.07 12.58 14.74
C LYS A 318 -16.86 11.84 15.29
N ALA A 319 -16.53 10.66 14.75
CA ALA A 319 -15.34 9.88 15.06
C ALA A 319 -14.05 10.44 14.42
N GLY A 320 -14.17 11.49 13.59
CA GLY A 320 -13.03 12.12 12.95
C GLY A 320 -12.75 11.66 11.52
N ILE A 321 -13.64 10.89 10.88
CA ILE A 321 -13.48 10.54 9.46
C ILE A 321 -13.76 11.80 8.63
N VAL A 322 -12.73 12.28 7.93
CA VAL A 322 -12.78 13.50 7.11
C VAL A 322 -12.70 13.25 5.62
N TYR A 323 -12.31 12.04 5.24
CA TYR A 323 -12.12 11.65 3.85
C TYR A 323 -12.51 10.19 3.64
N ILE A 324 -13.32 9.96 2.59
CA ILE A 324 -13.74 8.62 2.17
C ILE A 324 -13.52 8.48 0.67
N SER A 325 -12.72 7.47 0.29
CA SER A 325 -12.56 7.03 -1.09
C SER A 325 -13.55 5.89 -1.39
N ILE A 326 -14.22 5.95 -2.54
CA ILE A 326 -15.10 4.88 -3.03
C ILE A 326 -14.71 4.44 -4.44
N GLY A 327 -14.67 3.11 -4.65
CA GLY A 327 -14.41 2.55 -5.97
C GLY A 327 -15.66 2.52 -6.83
N LEU A 328 -15.61 3.20 -7.99
CA LEU A 328 -16.69 3.21 -9.01
C LEU A 328 -16.18 2.62 -10.35
N GLU A 329 -15.17 1.78 -10.28
CA GLU A 329 -14.25 1.46 -11.38
C GLU A 329 -14.94 0.84 -12.59
N ALA A 330 -15.92 -0.02 -12.41
CA ALA A 330 -16.37 -0.87 -13.51
C ALA A 330 -17.88 -0.98 -13.68
N THR A 331 -18.63 -0.06 -13.09
CA THR A 331 -20.08 -0.15 -13.13
C THR A 331 -20.61 -0.02 -14.56
N GLY A 332 -21.17 -1.12 -15.09
CA GLY A 332 -21.89 -1.16 -16.37
C GLY A 332 -21.06 -1.61 -17.59
N ARG A 333 -19.89 -2.26 -17.42
CA ARG A 333 -19.18 -2.90 -18.55
C ARG A 333 -19.51 -4.38 -18.67
N ALA A 334 -19.98 -4.78 -19.85
CA ALA A 334 -20.05 -6.19 -20.24
C ALA A 334 -18.61 -6.71 -20.40
N GLY A 335 -18.29 -7.88 -19.81
CA GLY A 335 -16.98 -8.52 -19.94
C GLY A 335 -16.06 -8.41 -18.71
N CYS A 336 -16.38 -7.58 -17.74
CA CYS A 336 -15.63 -7.53 -16.47
C CYS A 336 -16.18 -8.51 -15.40
N GLY A 337 -16.93 -9.54 -15.81
CA GLY A 337 -17.58 -10.51 -14.91
C GLY A 337 -18.67 -9.88 -14.04
N PRO A 338 -18.98 -10.46 -12.87
CA PRO A 338 -19.99 -9.94 -11.92
C PRO A 338 -19.76 -8.51 -11.43
N ILE A 339 -18.67 -7.88 -11.81
CA ILE A 339 -18.27 -6.51 -11.45
C ILE A 339 -19.29 -5.46 -11.93
N GLY A 340 -20.04 -5.75 -13.00
CA GLY A 340 -21.11 -4.90 -13.48
C GLY A 340 -22.35 -4.86 -12.57
N GLN A 341 -22.36 -5.59 -11.45
CA GLN A 341 -23.50 -5.72 -10.55
C GLN A 341 -23.35 -4.99 -9.22
N SER A 342 -22.20 -4.44 -8.88
CA SER A 342 -22.10 -3.59 -7.69
C SER A 342 -22.55 -2.17 -8.04
N GLY A 343 -23.80 -1.88 -7.76
CA GLY A 343 -24.45 -0.58 -7.76
C GLY A 343 -24.52 0.16 -9.11
N GLY A 344 -25.70 0.58 -9.50
CA GLY A 344 -25.91 1.48 -10.64
C GLY A 344 -25.29 2.88 -10.38
N VAL A 345 -25.41 3.76 -11.37
CA VAL A 345 -25.07 5.20 -11.22
C VAL A 345 -25.83 5.82 -10.04
N ASP A 346 -27.05 5.36 -9.80
CA ASP A 346 -27.93 5.84 -8.73
C ASP A 346 -27.38 5.48 -7.33
N GLU A 347 -26.88 4.25 -7.15
CA GLU A 347 -26.25 3.83 -5.88
C GLU A 347 -24.96 4.63 -5.58
N ALA A 348 -24.12 4.84 -6.58
CA ALA A 348 -22.92 5.65 -6.44
C ALA A 348 -23.25 7.09 -6.02
N LYS A 349 -24.26 7.66 -6.65
CA LYS A 349 -24.72 9.01 -6.36
C LYS A 349 -25.35 9.10 -4.98
N GLU A 350 -26.22 8.17 -4.59
CA GLU A 350 -26.82 8.10 -3.26
C GLU A 350 -25.75 8.03 -2.18
N ALA A 351 -24.72 7.19 -2.34
CA ALA A 351 -23.62 7.09 -1.39
C ALA A 351 -22.82 8.41 -1.27
N LEU A 352 -22.53 9.06 -2.41
CA LEU A 352 -21.83 10.36 -2.40
C LEU A 352 -22.67 11.46 -1.76
N ASP A 353 -23.98 11.50 -2.04
CA ASP A 353 -24.91 12.47 -1.43
C ASP A 353 -24.95 12.29 0.11
N ILE A 354 -24.96 11.04 0.60
CA ILE A 354 -24.88 10.74 2.06
C ILE A 354 -23.57 11.24 2.64
N ILE A 355 -22.42 10.98 2.00
CA ILE A 355 -21.10 11.45 2.46
C ILE A 355 -21.07 12.99 2.49
N HIS A 356 -21.58 13.64 1.45
CA HIS A 356 -21.60 15.12 1.36
C HIS A 356 -22.44 15.76 2.45
N GLN A 357 -23.60 15.16 2.81
CA GLN A 357 -24.46 15.67 3.89
C GLN A 357 -23.78 15.70 5.24
N GLN A 358 -22.74 14.86 5.44
CA GLN A 358 -21.94 14.87 6.67
C GLN A 358 -20.72 15.81 6.60
N GLY A 359 -20.53 16.55 5.51
CA GLY A 359 -19.36 17.42 5.33
C GLY A 359 -18.03 16.68 5.17
N ILE A 360 -18.07 15.37 4.90
CA ILE A 360 -16.90 14.54 4.64
C ILE A 360 -16.46 14.75 3.18
N VAL A 361 -15.15 14.79 2.96
CA VAL A 361 -14.57 14.86 1.61
C VAL A 361 -14.72 13.51 0.94
N SER A 362 -15.32 13.48 -0.24
CA SER A 362 -15.50 12.28 -1.04
C SER A 362 -14.49 12.20 -2.17
N GLU A 363 -13.99 10.98 -2.43
CA GLU A 363 -13.23 10.67 -3.63
C GLU A 363 -13.86 9.49 -4.35
N ALA A 364 -13.86 9.52 -5.68
CA ALA A 364 -14.31 8.41 -6.51
C ALA A 364 -13.23 8.00 -7.51
N SER A 365 -13.00 6.69 -7.63
CA SER A 365 -12.02 6.12 -8.55
C SER A 365 -12.71 5.48 -9.77
N TYR A 366 -12.21 5.79 -10.96
CA TYR A 366 -12.67 5.31 -12.25
C TYR A 366 -11.54 4.64 -13.02
N LEU A 367 -11.76 3.43 -13.55
CA LEU A 367 -10.78 2.72 -14.38
C LEU A 367 -11.07 2.92 -15.87
N LEU A 368 -10.03 3.23 -16.65
CA LEU A 368 -10.03 3.44 -18.09
C LEU A 368 -8.91 2.65 -18.76
N GLY A 369 -9.03 2.38 -20.06
CA GLY A 369 -7.98 1.70 -20.82
C GLY A 369 -8.12 0.19 -20.90
N PHE A 370 -9.35 -0.33 -20.75
CA PHE A 370 -9.66 -1.72 -21.06
C PHE A 370 -9.51 -2.00 -22.56
N PRO A 371 -9.34 -3.28 -23.01
CA PRO A 371 -9.18 -3.61 -24.43
C PRO A 371 -10.32 -3.15 -25.36
N ASP A 372 -11.52 -2.96 -24.84
CA ASP A 372 -12.71 -2.48 -25.56
C ASP A 372 -12.94 -0.96 -25.43
N GLU A 373 -11.98 -0.23 -24.86
CA GLU A 373 -12.09 1.21 -24.66
C GLU A 373 -12.19 1.96 -25.99
N THR A 374 -13.01 3.01 -26.00
CA THR A 374 -13.19 3.92 -27.12
C THR A 374 -13.25 5.37 -26.60
N GLU A 375 -13.04 6.34 -27.46
CA GLU A 375 -13.27 7.74 -27.09
C GLU A 375 -14.71 8.02 -26.61
N ALA A 376 -15.68 7.27 -27.12
CA ALA A 376 -17.08 7.42 -26.69
C ALA A 376 -17.27 6.90 -25.25
N SER A 377 -16.66 5.76 -24.89
CA SER A 377 -16.73 5.21 -23.53
C SER A 377 -15.96 6.07 -22.52
N THR A 378 -14.79 6.62 -22.88
CA THR A 378 -14.08 7.56 -22.01
C THR A 378 -14.88 8.84 -21.75
N ARG A 379 -15.53 9.39 -22.78
CA ARG A 379 -16.45 10.54 -22.60
C ARG A 379 -17.68 10.20 -21.75
N LYS A 380 -18.20 8.98 -21.87
CA LYS A 380 -19.31 8.50 -21.03
C LYS A 380 -18.87 8.40 -19.56
N MET A 381 -17.67 7.88 -19.30
CA MET A 381 -17.11 7.79 -17.95
C MET A 381 -16.90 9.18 -17.32
N LEU A 382 -16.38 10.14 -18.08
CA LEU A 382 -16.24 11.52 -17.60
C LEU A 382 -17.59 12.15 -17.23
N ARG A 383 -18.61 12.01 -18.11
CA ARG A 383 -19.97 12.50 -17.79
C ARG A 383 -20.51 11.87 -16.52
N ARG A 384 -20.34 10.56 -16.37
CA ARG A 384 -20.73 9.86 -15.15
C ARG A 384 -20.04 10.41 -13.90
N ALA A 385 -18.72 10.66 -13.97
CA ALA A 385 -17.99 11.29 -12.86
C ALA A 385 -18.55 12.68 -12.53
N GLN A 386 -18.92 13.47 -13.55
CA GLN A 386 -19.54 14.77 -13.37
C GLN A 386 -20.95 14.67 -12.77
N ASP A 387 -21.76 13.69 -13.20
CA ASP A 387 -23.12 13.48 -12.71
C ASP A 387 -23.15 12.98 -11.24
N CYS A 388 -22.19 12.11 -10.88
CA CYS A 388 -22.00 11.63 -9.51
C CYS A 388 -21.41 12.70 -8.60
N ASN A 389 -20.68 13.65 -9.16
CA ASN A 389 -20.12 14.83 -8.50
C ASN A 389 -19.32 14.58 -7.22
N PRO A 390 -18.38 13.62 -7.14
CA PRO A 390 -17.48 13.53 -5.97
C PRO A 390 -16.64 14.80 -5.82
N ASP A 391 -16.13 15.07 -4.63
CA ASP A 391 -15.20 16.19 -4.41
C ASP A 391 -13.90 16.00 -5.21
N ASN A 392 -13.35 14.78 -5.18
CA ASN A 392 -12.19 14.37 -5.96
C ASN A 392 -12.53 13.20 -6.87
N ALA A 393 -11.91 13.14 -8.04
CA ALA A 393 -12.04 12.01 -8.96
C ALA A 393 -10.68 11.57 -9.46
N ASN A 394 -10.40 10.27 -9.35
CA ASN A 394 -9.25 9.62 -9.94
C ASN A 394 -9.64 8.86 -11.20
N PHE A 395 -8.95 9.14 -12.30
CA PHE A 395 -9.10 8.42 -13.56
C PHE A 395 -7.84 7.58 -13.77
N PHE A 396 -7.91 6.32 -13.34
CA PHE A 396 -6.77 5.41 -13.40
C PHE A 396 -6.69 4.68 -14.73
N ALA A 397 -5.49 4.55 -15.25
CA ALA A 397 -5.21 3.62 -16.34
C ALA A 397 -5.18 2.19 -15.79
N VAL A 398 -5.89 1.29 -16.43
CA VAL A 398 -5.89 -0.12 -16.04
C VAL A 398 -4.49 -0.69 -16.13
N ALA A 399 -4.01 -1.30 -15.05
CA ALA A 399 -2.76 -2.03 -14.98
C ALA A 399 -3.04 -3.55 -14.97
N PRO A 400 -2.61 -4.29 -16.01
CA PRO A 400 -2.79 -5.72 -16.09
C PRO A 400 -1.73 -6.43 -15.24
N TRP A 401 -2.06 -6.73 -13.99
CA TRP A 401 -1.16 -7.45 -13.10
C TRP A 401 -0.87 -8.85 -13.66
N PRO A 402 0.41 -9.29 -13.81
CA PRO A 402 0.75 -10.55 -14.48
C PRO A 402 0.23 -11.81 -13.77
N TYR A 403 -0.25 -11.65 -12.56
CA TYR A 403 -0.82 -12.70 -11.72
C TYR A 403 -2.35 -12.57 -11.52
N ALA A 404 -3.01 -11.61 -12.18
CA ALA A 404 -4.46 -11.49 -12.17
C ALA A 404 -5.10 -12.50 -13.12
N ASP A 405 -6.31 -12.98 -12.80
CA ASP A 405 -6.99 -14.03 -13.59
C ASP A 405 -7.25 -13.63 -15.04
N TRP A 406 -7.50 -12.36 -15.27
CA TRP A 406 -7.77 -11.82 -16.60
C TRP A 406 -6.52 -11.48 -17.43
N TYR A 407 -5.31 -11.67 -16.88
CA TYR A 407 -4.05 -11.27 -17.55
C TYR A 407 -3.94 -11.87 -18.97
N GLY A 408 -4.25 -13.15 -19.14
CA GLY A 408 -4.20 -13.80 -20.44
C GLY A 408 -5.12 -13.17 -21.50
N ASP A 409 -6.28 -12.66 -21.09
CA ASP A 409 -7.22 -12.02 -21.99
C ASP A 409 -6.74 -10.64 -22.46
N VAL A 410 -5.96 -9.95 -21.65
CA VAL A 410 -5.46 -8.59 -21.94
C VAL A 410 -4.03 -8.56 -22.47
N GLU A 411 -3.27 -9.61 -22.29
CA GLU A 411 -1.86 -9.70 -22.71
C GLU A 411 -1.65 -9.33 -24.20
N PRO A 412 -2.52 -9.71 -25.17
CA PRO A 412 -2.37 -9.31 -26.57
C PRO A 412 -2.41 -7.79 -26.82
N TYR A 413 -2.97 -7.04 -25.88
CA TYR A 413 -3.15 -5.57 -25.98
C TYR A 413 -2.07 -4.80 -25.21
N ILE A 414 -1.22 -5.47 -24.43
CA ILE A 414 -0.14 -4.84 -23.67
C ILE A 414 0.93 -4.36 -24.66
N ARG A 415 1.27 -3.06 -24.62
CA ARG A 415 2.33 -2.45 -25.41
C ARG A 415 3.53 -2.02 -24.58
N GLU A 416 3.31 -1.73 -23.31
CA GLU A 416 4.38 -1.42 -22.38
C GLU A 416 4.55 -2.60 -21.40
N ARG A 417 5.78 -3.16 -21.36
CA ARG A 417 6.09 -4.31 -20.51
C ARG A 417 7.03 -3.98 -19.35
N ASN A 418 7.48 -2.73 -19.28
CA ASN A 418 8.22 -2.27 -18.11
C ASN A 418 7.29 -2.12 -16.91
N TYR A 419 7.46 -2.96 -15.93
CA TYR A 419 6.64 -2.97 -14.72
C TYR A 419 6.60 -1.63 -13.98
N SER A 420 7.65 -0.80 -14.06
CA SER A 420 7.63 0.54 -13.45
C SER A 420 6.56 1.48 -14.00
N ARG A 421 5.95 1.11 -15.15
CA ARG A 421 4.83 1.83 -15.77
C ARG A 421 3.45 1.32 -15.34
N TYR A 422 3.39 0.21 -14.57
CA TYR A 422 2.14 -0.37 -14.07
C TYR A 422 1.69 0.33 -12.79
N ASN A 423 1.57 1.64 -12.86
CA ASN A 423 1.38 2.56 -11.73
C ASN A 423 -0.02 3.20 -11.70
N LEU A 424 -0.96 2.71 -12.50
CA LEU A 424 -2.32 3.23 -12.65
C LEU A 424 -2.43 4.65 -13.25
N VAL A 425 -1.29 5.27 -13.57
CA VAL A 425 -1.23 6.63 -14.15
C VAL A 425 -0.86 6.59 -15.63
N ASP A 426 0.03 5.67 -15.98
CA ASP A 426 0.50 5.48 -17.35
C ASP A 426 -0.32 4.40 -18.05
N PRO A 427 -0.89 4.64 -19.24
CA PRO A 427 -1.51 3.59 -20.03
C PRO A 427 -0.44 2.57 -20.46
N VAL A 428 -0.72 1.29 -20.30
CA VAL A 428 0.13 0.17 -20.71
C VAL A 428 -0.58 -0.75 -21.71
N ILE A 429 -1.89 -0.63 -21.81
CA ILE A 429 -2.77 -1.36 -22.74
C ILE A 429 -3.15 -0.43 -23.90
N GLU A 430 -3.02 -0.91 -25.13
CA GLU A 430 -3.57 -0.27 -26.32
C GLU A 430 -4.94 -0.89 -26.64
N PRO A 431 -6.03 -0.17 -26.40
CA PRO A 431 -7.36 -0.64 -26.73
C PRO A 431 -7.56 -0.89 -28.25
N LYS A 432 -8.51 -1.76 -28.63
CA LYS A 432 -8.83 -2.04 -30.04
C LYS A 432 -9.25 -0.80 -30.83
N GLY A 433 -9.90 0.15 -30.14
CA GLY A 433 -10.49 1.36 -30.75
C GLY A 433 -9.72 2.64 -30.52
N MET A 434 -8.53 2.59 -29.88
CA MET A 434 -7.75 3.76 -29.54
C MET A 434 -6.25 3.45 -29.54
N SER A 435 -5.42 4.34 -30.04
CA SER A 435 -3.97 4.25 -29.86
C SER A 435 -3.54 4.61 -28.43
N MET A 436 -2.32 4.25 -28.04
CA MET A 436 -1.73 4.65 -26.75
C MET A 436 -1.78 6.17 -26.54
N LEU A 437 -1.45 6.95 -27.58
CA LEU A 437 -1.50 8.42 -27.51
C LEU A 437 -2.94 8.93 -27.28
N GLN A 438 -3.93 8.33 -27.97
CA GLN A 438 -5.34 8.69 -27.75
C GLN A 438 -5.78 8.37 -26.32
N MET A 439 -5.28 7.27 -25.74
CA MET A 439 -5.57 6.89 -24.36
C MET A 439 -4.95 7.88 -23.35
N GLU A 440 -3.69 8.28 -23.54
CA GLU A 440 -3.04 9.32 -22.72
C GLU A 440 -3.80 10.66 -22.78
N VAL A 441 -4.20 11.08 -23.98
CA VAL A 441 -5.00 12.29 -24.20
C VAL A 441 -6.35 12.19 -23.50
N ALA A 442 -7.01 11.04 -23.57
CA ALA A 442 -8.33 10.84 -22.96
C ALA A 442 -8.26 10.90 -21.42
N LEU A 443 -7.23 10.29 -20.82
CA LEU A 443 -6.99 10.36 -19.37
C LEU A 443 -6.74 11.80 -18.92
N ALA A 444 -5.82 12.51 -19.59
CA ALA A 444 -5.52 13.91 -19.31
C ALA A 444 -6.76 14.81 -19.45
N ASP A 445 -7.63 14.54 -20.43
CA ASP A 445 -8.87 15.27 -20.62
C ASP A 445 -9.91 15.00 -19.54
N CYS A 446 -10.00 13.76 -19.02
CA CYS A 446 -10.88 13.43 -17.91
C CYS A 446 -10.50 14.26 -16.67
N TYR A 447 -9.23 14.24 -16.28
CA TYR A 447 -8.75 15.06 -15.16
C TYR A 447 -9.02 16.54 -15.41
N ARG A 448 -8.57 17.07 -16.53
CA ARG A 448 -8.71 18.50 -16.84
C ARG A 448 -10.16 18.96 -16.80
N LYS A 449 -11.07 18.26 -17.47
CA LYS A 449 -12.48 18.69 -17.59
C LYS A 449 -13.25 18.53 -16.28
N PHE A 450 -12.93 17.48 -15.49
CA PHE A 450 -13.54 17.29 -14.19
C PHE A 450 -13.13 18.42 -13.25
N TYR A 451 -11.83 18.62 -13.04
CA TYR A 451 -11.35 19.62 -12.08
C TYR A 451 -11.59 21.07 -12.50
N MET A 452 -11.60 21.39 -13.81
CA MET A 452 -12.03 22.72 -14.25
C MET A 452 -13.50 23.00 -13.89
N GLY A 453 -14.36 21.99 -13.93
CA GLY A 453 -15.77 22.12 -13.48
C GLY A 453 -15.87 22.35 -11.97
N LYS A 454 -14.95 21.82 -11.17
CA LYS A 454 -14.94 21.94 -9.70
C LYS A 454 -14.46 23.28 -9.16
N ILE A 455 -13.72 24.08 -9.93
CA ILE A 455 -13.14 25.34 -9.43
C ILE A 455 -14.22 26.28 -8.87
N THR A 456 -15.32 26.48 -9.58
CA THR A 456 -16.41 27.35 -9.14
C THR A 456 -17.07 26.80 -7.87
N GLU A 457 -17.32 25.49 -7.82
CA GLU A 457 -17.91 24.83 -6.67
C GLU A 457 -17.05 25.02 -5.41
N VAL A 458 -15.74 24.78 -5.51
CA VAL A 458 -14.80 24.96 -4.38
C VAL A 458 -14.77 26.42 -3.89
N ILE A 459 -14.81 27.40 -4.80
CA ILE A 459 -14.81 28.83 -4.43
C ILE A 459 -16.10 29.22 -3.71
N THR A 460 -17.24 28.69 -4.17
CA THR A 460 -18.58 29.01 -3.64
C THR A 460 -19.02 28.12 -2.47
N MET A 461 -18.22 27.09 -2.15
CA MET A 461 -18.50 26.17 -1.04
C MET A 461 -18.60 26.96 0.29
N GLU A 462 -19.60 26.65 1.10
CA GLU A 462 -19.73 27.22 2.45
C GLU A 462 -18.48 26.93 3.28
N ASP A 463 -18.15 27.84 4.18
CA ASP A 463 -16.95 27.69 4.99
C ASP A 463 -17.00 26.45 5.88
N GLY A 464 -15.80 25.94 6.17
CA GLY A 464 -15.62 24.77 7.01
C GLY A 464 -14.32 24.04 6.67
N PHE A 465 -14.17 22.91 7.29
CA PHE A 465 -13.02 22.02 7.06
C PHE A 465 -12.92 21.62 5.58
N LYS A 466 -14.03 21.19 4.98
CA LYS A 466 -14.10 20.69 3.60
C LYS A 466 -13.61 21.73 2.59
N ARG A 467 -14.05 23.00 2.70
CA ARG A 467 -13.59 24.08 1.82
C ARG A 467 -12.08 24.30 1.93
N ARG A 468 -11.54 24.41 3.15
CA ARG A 468 -10.10 24.61 3.38
C ARG A 468 -9.29 23.46 2.79
N TYR A 469 -9.74 22.23 3.00
CA TYR A 469 -9.14 21.03 2.43
C TYR A 469 -9.12 21.10 0.90
N MET A 470 -10.27 21.34 0.26
CA MET A 470 -10.40 21.37 -1.20
C MET A 470 -9.60 22.51 -1.85
N MET A 471 -9.58 23.69 -1.23
CA MET A 471 -8.75 24.80 -1.70
C MET A 471 -7.25 24.46 -1.65
N ARG A 472 -6.80 23.81 -0.57
CA ARG A 472 -5.40 23.39 -0.43
C ARG A 472 -5.05 22.29 -1.42
N ALA A 473 -5.90 21.27 -1.57
CA ALA A 473 -5.75 20.23 -2.57
C ALA A 473 -5.63 20.81 -3.98
N THR A 474 -6.56 21.68 -4.37
CA THR A 474 -6.54 22.36 -5.67
C THR A 474 -5.22 23.12 -5.89
N LYS A 475 -4.75 23.88 -4.87
CA LYS A 475 -3.48 24.60 -4.95
C LYS A 475 -2.29 23.68 -5.17
N LEU A 476 -2.21 22.56 -4.46
CA LEU A 476 -1.12 21.60 -4.57
C LEU A 476 -1.15 20.86 -5.92
N PHE A 477 -2.32 20.46 -6.39
CA PHE A 477 -2.48 19.87 -7.73
C PHE A 477 -2.04 20.85 -8.83
N MET A 478 -2.46 22.10 -8.79
CA MET A 478 -2.06 23.13 -9.76
C MET A 478 -0.57 23.49 -9.69
N GLY A 479 0.06 23.33 -8.53
CA GLY A 479 1.51 23.55 -8.34
C GLY A 479 2.37 22.33 -8.72
N SER A 480 1.78 21.17 -8.96
CA SER A 480 2.54 19.95 -9.23
C SER A 480 3.13 19.93 -10.65
N SER A 481 4.46 19.82 -10.74
CA SER A 481 5.17 19.67 -12.02
C SER A 481 4.77 18.36 -12.75
N PHE A 482 4.43 17.32 -12.00
CA PHE A 482 3.94 16.04 -12.53
C PHE A 482 2.60 16.23 -13.25
N ILE A 483 1.62 16.82 -12.57
CA ILE A 483 0.30 17.12 -13.16
C ILE A 483 0.44 18.03 -14.37
N MET A 484 1.24 19.09 -14.28
CA MET A 484 1.46 20.02 -15.41
C MET A 484 2.08 19.32 -16.62
N ARG A 485 3.02 18.39 -16.42
CA ARG A 485 3.55 17.57 -17.52
C ARG A 485 2.48 16.66 -18.13
N LYS A 486 1.68 15.98 -17.34
CA LYS A 486 0.60 15.11 -17.85
C LYS A 486 -0.44 15.91 -18.64
N LEU A 487 -0.85 17.07 -18.14
CA LEU A 487 -1.76 17.96 -18.87
C LEU A 487 -1.16 18.48 -20.17
N SER A 488 0.14 18.83 -20.19
CA SER A 488 0.82 19.29 -21.41
C SER A 488 0.91 18.18 -22.47
N VAL A 489 1.17 16.94 -22.08
CA VAL A 489 1.12 15.77 -22.99
C VAL A 489 -0.27 15.65 -23.62
N GLY A 490 -1.34 15.81 -22.84
CA GLY A 490 -2.71 15.81 -23.36
C GLY A 490 -2.97 16.90 -24.39
N ILE A 491 -2.45 18.12 -24.19
CA ILE A 491 -2.59 19.24 -25.14
C ILE A 491 -1.76 19.00 -26.41
N LEU A 492 -0.49 18.67 -26.27
CA LEU A 492 0.42 18.40 -27.39
C LEU A 492 -0.02 17.15 -28.18
N GLY A 493 -0.50 16.12 -27.49
CA GLY A 493 -1.05 14.93 -28.12
C GLY A 493 -2.27 15.23 -28.99
N LYS A 494 -3.18 16.12 -28.54
CA LYS A 494 -4.31 16.58 -29.38
C LYS A 494 -3.86 17.32 -30.64
N LEU A 495 -2.80 18.11 -30.54
CA LEU A 495 -2.24 18.78 -31.70
C LEU A 495 -1.69 17.75 -32.70
N LYS A 496 -0.91 16.78 -32.24
CA LYS A 496 -0.41 15.68 -33.08
C LYS A 496 -1.52 14.89 -33.76
N LEU A 497 -2.55 14.51 -33.00
CA LEU A 497 -3.70 13.77 -33.55
C LEU A 497 -4.50 14.57 -34.60
N LYS A 498 -4.52 15.91 -34.51
CA LYS A 498 -5.18 16.77 -35.49
C LYS A 498 -4.34 16.98 -36.75
N THR A 499 -3.02 16.93 -36.65
CA THR A 499 -2.09 17.19 -37.79
C THR A 499 -1.75 15.93 -38.56
N GLY A 500 -2.24 14.75 -38.17
CA GLY A 500 -2.06 13.47 -38.88
C GLY A 500 -0.62 12.97 -38.84
N GLY A 501 0.17 13.42 -37.86
CA GLY A 501 1.58 13.03 -37.67
C GLY A 501 1.72 11.80 -36.84
#